data_cf410e3a80aeab6e4ded4dace1868e26
#
_entry.id   cf410e3a80aeab6e4ded4dace1868e26
#
_cell.length_a   1.000
_cell.length_b   1.000
_cell.length_c   1.000
_cell.angle_alpha   90.00
_cell.angle_beta   90.00
_cell.angle_gamma   90.00
#
_symmetry.space_group_name_H-M   'P 1'
#
loop_
_entity.id
_entity.type
_entity.pdbx_description
1 polymer ?
#
loop_
_entity_poly.entity_id
_entity_poly.type
_entity_poly.pdbx_seq_one_letter_code
_entity_poly.pdbx_strand_id
1 'polypeptide(L)'
;VGLLWCLALLSLVVIGVLHTTRMDLVVVKNYGDKIQAHYLAVAGLEKAKALLYRDARQRSRSSVNHNGALYDAPDQFRDVHLGRGQFRVFRRARPDEGGAIIYGVSDEESRLNVNEASSEELSKLYGMTPDITAAIVDWRNPGNEVSPGGAKADYYLSLRPPYLPRNGPLQTVRELLMVRGVTRQLLLGRDVHQNGLIEAFEEGGNEAVLDDVLDTGWAGLLTVDSSVKNVNAAGYDRVNIQTADQAALTGVNGITSDIARAIIAWRGQNRFGSIADLLDVVAAPNDNPTGGPGNPGQAPGPGPGNAEQAPGPGPGNPRAANPSGPKVISDSLLMDIGDDVTAQGDADLAGVVNINTASLEVLACLPGITRQLAQAIISFRQSNGFFSNVAWLLRVPGITPDLFKQVCPRVTARSETFRILSEGKVTSTGARQRIQEMVHVGLRAVTTVSYREDDL
;
A
#
# COMPACT_ATOMS: atom_id res chain seq x y z
N VAL A 1 -42.51 -69.81 -17.32
CA VAL A 1 -41.57 -68.96 -18.07
C VAL A 1 -42.02 -67.50 -17.98
N GLY A 2 -43.29 -67.11 -18.20
CA GLY A 2 -43.77 -65.73 -18.17
C GLY A 2 -43.58 -65.04 -16.82
N LEU A 3 -43.80 -65.72 -15.69
CA LEU A 3 -43.60 -65.19 -14.35
C LEU A 3 -42.12 -64.83 -14.07
N LEU A 4 -41.18 -65.62 -14.57
CA LEU A 4 -39.75 -65.37 -14.41
C LEU A 4 -39.34 -64.11 -15.22
N TRP A 5 -39.88 -63.90 -16.38
CA TRP A 5 -39.67 -62.69 -17.19
C TRP A 5 -40.23 -61.43 -16.50
N CYS A 6 -41.44 -61.52 -15.90
CA CYS A 6 -42.03 -60.43 -15.13
C CYS A 6 -41.17 -60.07 -13.91
N LEU A 7 -40.66 -61.06 -13.19
CA LEU A 7 -39.77 -60.83 -12.04
C LEU A 7 -38.43 -60.24 -12.46
N ALA A 8 -37.86 -60.68 -13.58
CA ALA A 8 -36.64 -60.11 -14.12
C ALA A 8 -36.81 -58.64 -14.52
N LEU A 9 -37.90 -58.31 -15.22
CA LEU A 9 -38.23 -56.90 -15.60
C LEU A 9 -38.47 -56.04 -14.36
N LEU A 10 -39.21 -56.54 -13.37
CA LEU A 10 -39.46 -55.81 -12.13
C LEU A 10 -38.12 -55.58 -11.37
N SER A 11 -37.25 -56.59 -11.30
CA SER A 11 -35.93 -56.40 -10.68
C SER A 11 -35.08 -55.34 -11.38
N LEU A 12 -35.14 -55.31 -12.72
CA LEU A 12 -34.40 -54.32 -13.50
C LEU A 12 -34.92 -52.90 -13.25
N VAL A 13 -36.26 -52.73 -13.16
CA VAL A 13 -36.86 -51.44 -12.81
C VAL A 13 -36.50 -51.02 -11.39
N VAL A 14 -36.55 -51.94 -10.42
CA VAL A 14 -36.17 -51.64 -9.04
C VAL A 14 -34.68 -51.24 -8.93
N ILE A 15 -33.79 -51.95 -9.63
CA ILE A 15 -32.38 -51.61 -9.67
C ILE A 15 -32.14 -50.22 -10.29
N GLY A 16 -32.88 -49.90 -11.40
CA GLY A 16 -32.85 -48.59 -12.04
C GLY A 16 -33.27 -47.46 -11.09
N VAL A 17 -34.40 -47.64 -10.40
CA VAL A 17 -34.91 -46.66 -9.42
C VAL A 17 -33.92 -46.49 -8.26
N LEU A 18 -33.40 -47.61 -7.71
CA LEU A 18 -32.40 -47.51 -6.64
C LEU A 18 -31.13 -46.78 -7.07
N HIS A 19 -30.69 -47.02 -8.32
CA HIS A 19 -29.51 -46.34 -8.84
C HIS A 19 -29.75 -44.81 -8.99
N THR A 20 -30.88 -44.41 -9.58
CA THR A 20 -31.23 -42.97 -9.71
C THR A 20 -31.36 -42.30 -8.34
N THR A 21 -32.07 -42.95 -7.38
CA THR A 21 -32.23 -42.42 -6.02
C THR A 21 -30.87 -42.24 -5.31
N ARG A 22 -29.96 -43.17 -5.49
CA ARG A 22 -28.59 -43.04 -4.95
C ARG A 22 -27.85 -41.85 -5.56
N MET A 23 -27.94 -41.67 -6.87
CA MET A 23 -27.31 -40.53 -7.54
C MET A 23 -27.90 -39.20 -7.07
N ASP A 24 -29.23 -39.12 -6.93
CA ASP A 24 -29.92 -37.93 -6.42
C ASP A 24 -29.46 -37.59 -4.99
N LEU A 25 -29.35 -38.60 -4.12
CA LEU A 25 -28.84 -38.40 -2.74
C LEU A 25 -27.40 -37.89 -2.71
N VAL A 26 -26.53 -38.37 -3.61
CA VAL A 26 -25.15 -37.88 -3.73
C VAL A 26 -25.12 -36.42 -4.20
N VAL A 27 -25.95 -36.09 -5.20
CA VAL A 27 -26.05 -34.72 -5.71
C VAL A 27 -26.54 -33.76 -4.61
N VAL A 28 -27.62 -34.11 -3.90
CA VAL A 28 -28.18 -33.28 -2.81
C VAL A 28 -27.16 -33.14 -1.68
N LYS A 29 -26.43 -34.21 -1.32
CA LYS A 29 -25.38 -34.13 -0.31
C LYS A 29 -24.24 -33.23 -0.74
N ASN A 30 -23.73 -33.36 -1.96
CA ASN A 30 -22.65 -32.53 -2.50
C ASN A 30 -23.06 -31.07 -2.54
N TYR A 31 -24.29 -30.77 -2.93
CA TYR A 31 -24.81 -29.41 -2.93
C TYR A 31 -24.90 -28.85 -1.50
N GLY A 32 -25.43 -29.61 -0.55
CA GLY A 32 -25.47 -29.24 0.86
C GLY A 32 -24.08 -29.00 1.47
N ASP A 33 -23.10 -29.84 1.12
CA ASP A 33 -21.72 -29.70 1.59
C ASP A 33 -21.04 -28.48 0.95
N LYS A 34 -21.34 -28.15 -0.31
CA LYS A 34 -20.84 -26.92 -0.97
C LYS A 34 -21.39 -25.68 -0.28
N ILE A 35 -22.69 -25.64 0.04
CA ILE A 35 -23.30 -24.54 0.80
C ILE A 35 -22.67 -24.43 2.18
N GLN A 36 -22.44 -25.54 2.86
CA GLN A 36 -21.79 -25.53 4.16
C GLN A 36 -20.36 -25.00 4.08
N ALA A 37 -19.57 -25.40 3.08
CA ALA A 37 -18.24 -24.88 2.83
C ALA A 37 -18.24 -23.37 2.59
N HIS A 38 -19.24 -22.86 1.82
CA HIS A 38 -19.42 -21.44 1.62
C HIS A 38 -19.62 -20.68 2.95
N TYR A 39 -20.56 -21.13 3.81
CA TYR A 39 -20.78 -20.46 5.10
C TYR A 39 -19.59 -20.58 6.06
N LEU A 40 -18.79 -21.64 5.97
CA LEU A 40 -17.52 -21.72 6.70
C LEU A 40 -16.52 -20.67 6.20
N ALA A 41 -16.42 -20.45 4.88
CA ALA A 41 -15.59 -19.39 4.32
C ALA A 41 -16.07 -18.00 4.76
N VAL A 42 -17.39 -17.75 4.73
CA VAL A 42 -17.98 -16.51 5.26
C VAL A 42 -17.64 -16.32 6.74
N ALA A 43 -17.70 -17.37 7.56
CA ALA A 43 -17.32 -17.28 8.97
C ALA A 43 -15.86 -16.85 9.16
N GLY A 44 -14.95 -17.33 8.30
CA GLY A 44 -13.55 -16.90 8.29
C GLY A 44 -13.39 -15.42 7.92
N LEU A 45 -14.13 -14.93 6.92
CA LEU A 45 -14.16 -13.51 6.56
C LEU A 45 -14.63 -12.64 7.72
N GLU A 46 -15.78 -12.97 8.31
CA GLU A 46 -16.35 -12.19 9.41
C GLU A 46 -15.46 -12.19 10.65
N LYS A 47 -14.79 -13.32 10.95
CA LYS A 47 -13.77 -13.36 12.01
C LYS A 47 -12.61 -12.44 11.70
N ALA A 48 -12.10 -12.45 10.47
CA ALA A 48 -10.99 -11.58 10.08
C ALA A 48 -11.38 -10.10 10.17
N LYS A 49 -12.56 -9.71 9.67
CA LYS A 49 -13.09 -8.33 9.79
C LYS A 49 -13.22 -7.91 11.25
N ALA A 50 -13.75 -8.76 12.11
CA ALA A 50 -13.89 -8.47 13.54
C ALA A 50 -12.53 -8.27 14.23
N LEU A 51 -11.52 -9.07 13.87
CA LEU A 51 -10.17 -8.95 14.41
C LEU A 51 -9.48 -7.68 13.92
N LEU A 52 -9.59 -7.34 12.63
CA LEU A 52 -9.06 -6.10 12.05
C LEU A 52 -9.70 -4.87 12.69
N TYR A 53 -11.02 -4.88 12.87
CA TYR A 53 -11.72 -3.77 13.54
C TYR A 53 -11.30 -3.62 14.99
N ARG A 54 -11.15 -4.73 15.72
CA ARG A 54 -10.64 -4.73 17.10
C ARG A 54 -9.24 -4.15 17.18
N ASP A 55 -8.35 -4.56 16.26
CA ASP A 55 -6.98 -4.06 16.17
C ASP A 55 -6.95 -2.56 15.90
N ALA A 56 -7.74 -2.06 14.94
CA ALA A 56 -7.86 -0.63 14.64
C ALA A 56 -8.30 0.19 15.86
N ARG A 57 -9.28 -0.31 16.63
CA ARG A 57 -9.73 0.34 17.87
C ARG A 57 -8.70 0.26 18.99
N GLN A 58 -7.93 -0.80 19.07
CA GLN A 58 -6.87 -0.95 20.06
C GLN A 58 -5.69 -0.01 19.75
N ARG A 59 -5.31 0.13 18.49
CA ARG A 59 -4.33 1.13 18.03
C ARG A 59 -4.71 2.55 18.47
N SER A 60 -5.95 2.93 18.23
CA SER A 60 -6.46 4.25 18.62
C SER A 60 -6.37 4.51 20.15
N ARG A 61 -6.44 3.46 20.98
CA ARG A 61 -6.32 3.60 22.43
C ARG A 61 -4.87 3.62 22.93
N SER A 62 -3.98 2.91 22.27
CA SER A 62 -2.57 2.78 22.68
C SER A 62 -1.63 3.76 21.99
N SER A 63 -2.14 4.53 21.01
CA SER A 63 -1.35 5.45 20.17
C SER A 63 -0.14 4.78 19.50
N VAL A 64 -0.26 3.49 19.15
CA VAL A 64 0.80 2.69 18.54
C VAL A 64 0.31 2.10 17.22
N ASN A 65 1.08 2.28 16.16
CA ASN A 65 0.79 1.71 14.86
C ASN A 65 1.12 0.21 14.81
N HIS A 66 0.28 -0.63 15.42
CA HIS A 66 0.42 -2.09 15.38
C HIS A 66 -0.58 -2.71 14.42
N ASN A 67 -0.13 -3.08 13.23
CA ASN A 67 -0.92 -3.89 12.29
C ASN A 67 -0.29 -5.27 12.04
N GLY A 68 0.80 -5.61 12.72
CA GLY A 68 1.59 -6.78 12.39
C GLY A 68 0.98 -8.11 12.80
N ALA A 69 0.22 -8.15 13.89
CA ALA A 69 -0.24 -9.39 14.50
C ALA A 69 -1.21 -10.20 13.63
N LEU A 70 -1.92 -9.58 12.67
CA LEU A 70 -2.89 -10.26 11.82
C LEU A 70 -2.35 -10.65 10.44
N TYR A 71 -1.13 -10.24 10.10
CA TYR A 71 -0.46 -10.66 8.85
C TYR A 71 0.07 -12.09 8.92
N ASP A 72 0.41 -12.57 10.13
CA ASP A 72 0.79 -13.93 10.42
C ASP A 72 0.22 -14.31 11.79
N ALA A 73 -0.97 -14.94 11.80
CA ALA A 73 -1.73 -15.30 12.99
C ALA A 73 -2.31 -16.71 12.88
N PRO A 74 -1.46 -17.76 12.82
CA PRO A 74 -1.93 -19.13 12.65
C PRO A 74 -2.91 -19.57 13.72
N ASP A 75 -2.76 -19.11 14.98
CA ASP A 75 -3.68 -19.42 16.08
C ASP A 75 -5.11 -18.88 15.84
N GLN A 76 -5.24 -17.84 15.03
CA GLN A 76 -6.52 -17.22 14.72
C GLN A 76 -7.12 -17.75 13.41
N PHE A 77 -6.30 -18.17 12.45
CA PHE A 77 -6.71 -18.35 11.07
C PHE A 77 -6.42 -19.73 10.47
N ARG A 78 -5.60 -20.57 11.14
CA ARG A 78 -5.27 -21.90 10.63
C ARG A 78 -6.30 -22.91 11.08
N ASP A 79 -6.98 -23.55 10.12
CA ASP A 79 -7.88 -24.71 10.31
C ASP A 79 -8.82 -24.57 11.52
N VAL A 80 -9.50 -23.42 11.63
CA VAL A 80 -10.40 -23.12 12.73
C VAL A 80 -11.66 -23.96 12.61
N HIS A 81 -11.89 -24.87 13.57
CA HIS A 81 -13.03 -25.77 13.58
C HIS A 81 -14.35 -25.04 13.90
N LEU A 82 -15.38 -25.31 13.10
CA LEU A 82 -16.73 -24.81 13.30
C LEU A 82 -17.77 -25.86 12.84
N GLY A 83 -18.50 -26.44 13.77
CA GLY A 83 -19.49 -27.47 13.49
C GLY A 83 -18.87 -28.70 12.80
N ARG A 84 -19.34 -29.04 11.59
CA ARG A 84 -18.85 -30.22 10.83
C ARG A 84 -17.71 -29.90 9.85
N GLY A 85 -17.10 -28.75 9.96
CA GLY A 85 -16.02 -28.36 9.09
C GLY A 85 -15.04 -27.43 9.76
N GLN A 86 -14.23 -26.78 8.95
CA GLN A 86 -13.23 -25.82 9.37
C GLN A 86 -13.10 -24.71 8.33
N PHE A 87 -12.62 -23.57 8.75
CA PHE A 87 -12.18 -22.53 7.84
C PHE A 87 -10.72 -22.14 8.09
N ARG A 88 -10.11 -21.55 7.09
CA ARG A 88 -8.80 -20.93 7.18
C ARG A 88 -8.79 -19.59 6.45
N VAL A 89 -8.08 -18.61 7.01
CA VAL A 89 -7.78 -17.34 6.35
C VAL A 89 -6.30 -17.31 6.09
N PHE A 90 -5.91 -17.06 4.85
CA PHE A 90 -4.51 -17.21 4.46
C PHE A 90 -4.17 -16.29 3.27
N ARG A 91 -2.88 -16.10 3.07
CA ARG A 91 -2.29 -15.39 1.95
C ARG A 91 -1.04 -16.11 1.46
N ARG A 92 -0.59 -15.77 0.29
CA ARG A 92 0.74 -16.17 -0.17
C ARG A 92 1.80 -15.50 0.71
N ALA A 93 2.83 -16.24 1.06
CA ALA A 93 4.03 -15.67 1.67
C ALA A 93 4.78 -14.79 0.67
N ARG A 94 5.40 -13.73 1.14
CA ARG A 94 6.39 -12.97 0.36
C ARG A 94 7.71 -13.74 0.34
N PRO A 95 8.63 -13.46 -0.61
CA PRO A 95 9.94 -14.11 -0.67
C PRO A 95 10.75 -13.99 0.62
N ASP A 96 10.61 -12.86 1.32
CA ASP A 96 11.28 -12.56 2.57
C ASP A 96 10.70 -13.28 3.80
N GLU A 97 9.51 -13.90 3.69
CA GLU A 97 8.83 -14.56 4.81
C GLU A 97 9.11 -16.08 4.85
N GLY A 98 9.55 -16.66 3.74
CA GLY A 98 9.74 -18.11 3.60
C GLY A 98 8.43 -18.91 3.60
N GLY A 99 8.39 -20.00 2.86
CA GLY A 99 7.19 -20.84 2.72
C GLY A 99 6.23 -20.37 1.63
N ALA A 100 5.15 -21.14 1.41
CA ALA A 100 4.19 -20.88 0.35
C ALA A 100 2.95 -20.12 0.84
N ILE A 101 2.49 -20.40 2.07
CA ILE A 101 1.24 -19.89 2.65
C ILE A 101 1.50 -19.38 4.06
N ILE A 102 0.97 -18.19 4.36
CA ILE A 102 0.91 -17.58 5.69
C ILE A 102 -0.57 -17.49 6.10
N TYR A 103 -0.87 -17.85 7.34
CA TYR A 103 -2.23 -17.73 7.89
C TYR A 103 -2.45 -16.33 8.44
N GLY A 104 -3.08 -15.49 7.63
CA GLY A 104 -3.26 -14.07 7.93
C GLY A 104 -3.97 -13.33 6.81
N VAL A 105 -4.12 -12.01 6.99
CA VAL A 105 -4.68 -11.11 5.99
C VAL A 105 -3.59 -10.51 5.11
N SER A 106 -3.94 -10.09 3.90
CA SER A 106 -3.04 -9.38 2.99
C SER A 106 -3.30 -7.88 3.07
N ASP A 107 -2.24 -7.11 3.07
CA ASP A 107 -2.25 -5.65 3.10
C ASP A 107 -2.27 -5.09 1.66
N GLU A 108 -3.24 -4.25 1.31
CA GLU A 108 -3.28 -3.62 -0.01
C GLU A 108 -2.32 -2.44 -0.12
N GLU A 109 -2.04 -1.71 0.95
CA GLU A 109 -1.00 -0.68 1.00
C GLU A 109 0.43 -1.26 0.86
N SER A 110 0.59 -2.58 0.93
CA SER A 110 1.86 -3.25 0.59
C SER A 110 2.18 -3.26 -0.90
N ARG A 111 1.23 -2.83 -1.74
CA ARG A 111 1.29 -2.86 -3.22
C ARG A 111 1.37 -1.45 -3.79
N LEU A 112 1.90 -1.37 -5.01
CA LEU A 112 1.94 -0.11 -5.75
C LEU A 112 0.56 0.19 -6.35
N ASN A 113 -0.02 1.33 -6.03
CA ASN A 113 -1.30 1.74 -6.61
C ASN A 113 -1.10 2.24 -8.04
N VAL A 114 -1.63 1.49 -9.00
CA VAL A 114 -1.46 1.80 -10.43
C VAL A 114 -2.13 3.12 -10.84
N ASN A 115 -3.12 3.59 -10.09
CA ASN A 115 -3.78 4.88 -10.35
C ASN A 115 -2.93 6.07 -9.91
N GLU A 116 -2.09 5.91 -8.88
CA GLU A 116 -1.30 6.97 -8.26
C GLU A 116 0.21 6.90 -8.60
N ALA A 117 0.68 5.72 -9.06
CA ALA A 117 2.09 5.50 -9.36
C ALA A 117 2.57 6.40 -10.50
N SER A 118 3.75 7.00 -10.34
CA SER A 118 4.41 7.75 -11.40
C SER A 118 4.90 6.86 -12.53
N SER A 119 5.18 7.45 -13.70
CA SER A 119 5.79 6.71 -14.81
C SER A 119 7.15 6.10 -14.42
N GLU A 120 7.93 6.79 -13.57
CA GLU A 120 9.19 6.27 -13.07
C GLU A 120 8.99 5.03 -12.19
N GLU A 121 8.05 5.07 -11.24
CA GLU A 121 7.73 3.95 -10.37
C GLU A 121 7.25 2.73 -11.17
N LEU A 122 6.34 2.93 -12.15
CA LEU A 122 5.86 1.87 -13.02
C LEU A 122 6.98 1.26 -13.87
N SER A 123 7.90 2.08 -14.38
CA SER A 123 9.00 1.62 -15.26
C SER A 123 9.97 0.65 -14.57
N LYS A 124 10.00 0.65 -13.22
CA LYS A 124 10.85 -0.26 -12.43
C LYS A 124 10.27 -1.66 -12.25
N LEU A 125 8.99 -1.88 -12.63
CA LEU A 125 8.37 -3.20 -12.60
C LEU A 125 9.03 -4.12 -13.65
N TYR A 126 9.20 -5.39 -13.30
CA TYR A 126 9.76 -6.38 -14.19
C TYR A 126 8.99 -6.46 -15.52
N GLY A 127 9.70 -6.46 -16.65
CA GLY A 127 9.10 -6.54 -17.99
C GLY A 127 8.32 -5.30 -18.43
N MET A 128 8.31 -4.22 -17.63
CA MET A 128 7.71 -2.95 -18.03
C MET A 128 8.58 -2.27 -19.08
N THR A 129 7.94 -1.80 -20.15
CA THR A 129 8.59 -1.03 -21.21
C THR A 129 8.08 0.42 -21.20
N PRO A 130 8.84 1.37 -21.79
CA PRO A 130 8.37 2.76 -21.89
C PRO A 130 6.99 2.89 -22.56
N ASP A 131 6.73 2.08 -23.61
CA ASP A 131 5.45 2.08 -24.34
C ASP A 131 4.30 1.57 -23.46
N ILE A 132 4.52 0.51 -22.70
CA ILE A 132 3.50 -0.03 -21.78
C ILE A 132 3.23 1.01 -20.66
N THR A 133 4.28 1.61 -20.09
CA THR A 133 4.13 2.66 -19.09
C THR A 133 3.30 3.83 -19.63
N ALA A 134 3.64 4.33 -20.83
CA ALA A 134 2.90 5.41 -21.48
C ALA A 134 1.44 5.02 -21.74
N ALA A 135 1.19 3.78 -22.21
CA ALA A 135 -0.17 3.28 -22.43
C ALA A 135 -0.99 3.16 -21.16
N ILE A 136 -0.40 2.76 -20.02
CA ILE A 136 -1.07 2.71 -18.70
C ILE A 136 -1.42 4.13 -18.24
N VAL A 137 -0.49 5.07 -18.36
CA VAL A 137 -0.69 6.48 -18.00
C VAL A 137 -1.78 7.11 -18.86
N ASP A 138 -1.74 6.87 -20.18
CA ASP A 138 -2.77 7.36 -21.10
C ASP A 138 -4.14 6.75 -20.78
N TRP A 139 -4.20 5.45 -20.45
CA TRP A 139 -5.46 4.77 -20.10
C TRP A 139 -6.19 5.43 -18.92
N ARG A 140 -5.44 5.79 -17.88
CA ARG A 140 -5.99 6.36 -16.65
C ARG A 140 -6.20 7.88 -16.68
N ASN A 141 -5.48 8.59 -17.57
CA ASN A 141 -5.58 10.04 -17.65
C ASN A 141 -6.82 10.48 -18.43
N PRO A 142 -7.56 11.50 -17.96
CA PRO A 142 -8.61 12.10 -18.75
C PRO A 142 -8.05 12.83 -19.97
N GLY A 143 -8.84 12.96 -21.02
CA GLY A 143 -8.43 13.64 -22.26
C GLY A 143 -8.00 12.68 -23.36
N ASN A 144 -7.75 13.24 -24.56
CA ASN A 144 -7.48 12.48 -25.77
C ASN A 144 -6.03 12.63 -26.28
N GLU A 145 -5.19 13.33 -25.55
CA GLU A 145 -3.78 13.49 -25.90
C GLU A 145 -3.04 12.15 -25.74
N VAL A 146 -2.25 11.79 -26.75
CA VAL A 146 -1.47 10.54 -26.75
C VAL A 146 -0.04 10.86 -26.39
N SER A 147 0.46 10.23 -25.34
CA SER A 147 1.87 10.32 -24.94
C SER A 147 2.76 9.59 -25.96
N PRO A 148 4.03 9.98 -26.15
CA PRO A 148 4.97 9.21 -26.97
C PRO A 148 5.04 7.75 -26.52
N GLY A 149 4.73 6.81 -27.44
CA GLY A 149 4.62 5.38 -27.13
C GLY A 149 3.31 4.94 -26.46
N GLY A 150 2.41 5.89 -26.12
CA GLY A 150 1.12 5.62 -25.50
C GLY A 150 0.02 5.18 -26.47
N ALA A 151 -1.23 5.09 -25.97
CA ALA A 151 -2.39 4.70 -26.75
C ALA A 151 -3.68 5.31 -26.23
N LYS A 152 -4.49 5.86 -27.12
CA LYS A 152 -5.82 6.42 -26.87
C LYS A 152 -6.87 5.81 -27.82
N ALA A 153 -8.01 6.44 -27.95
CA ALA A 153 -9.17 5.95 -28.67
C ALA A 153 -8.88 5.41 -30.09
N ASP A 154 -8.03 6.09 -30.86
CA ASP A 154 -7.69 5.70 -32.24
C ASP A 154 -7.07 4.30 -32.31
N TYR A 155 -6.19 3.98 -31.35
CA TYR A 155 -5.60 2.66 -31.23
C TYR A 155 -6.64 1.60 -30.86
N TYR A 156 -7.40 1.82 -29.80
CA TYR A 156 -8.33 0.83 -29.26
C TYR A 156 -9.54 0.59 -30.16
N LEU A 157 -9.99 1.60 -30.90
CA LEU A 157 -11.05 1.47 -31.91
C LEU A 157 -10.59 0.73 -33.17
N SER A 158 -9.28 0.67 -33.45
CA SER A 158 -8.73 -0.12 -34.56
C SER A 158 -8.66 -1.62 -34.26
N LEU A 159 -8.81 -2.05 -33.01
CA LEU A 159 -8.77 -3.44 -32.59
C LEU A 159 -10.04 -4.22 -32.95
N ARG A 160 -9.98 -5.54 -32.84
CA ARG A 160 -11.12 -6.45 -33.08
C ARG A 160 -11.31 -7.38 -31.88
N PRO A 161 -12.41 -7.25 -31.10
CA PRO A 161 -13.45 -6.21 -31.19
C PRO A 161 -12.94 -4.82 -30.78
N PRO A 162 -13.50 -3.73 -31.33
CA PRO A 162 -13.13 -2.37 -30.95
C PRO A 162 -13.71 -2.03 -29.56
N TYR A 163 -12.98 -1.24 -28.80
CA TYR A 163 -13.43 -0.68 -27.51
C TYR A 163 -12.80 0.69 -27.27
N LEU A 164 -13.31 1.41 -26.28
CA LEU A 164 -12.76 2.71 -25.87
C LEU A 164 -11.90 2.55 -24.62
N PRO A 165 -10.81 3.32 -24.50
CA PRO A 165 -10.06 3.41 -23.25
C PRO A 165 -10.91 4.08 -22.19
N ARG A 166 -10.66 3.77 -20.92
CA ARG A 166 -11.43 4.34 -19.81
C ARG A 166 -11.30 5.86 -19.69
N ASN A 167 -10.13 6.43 -19.98
CA ASN A 167 -9.80 7.84 -19.74
C ASN A 167 -10.12 8.27 -18.30
N GLY A 168 -9.76 7.43 -17.33
CA GLY A 168 -10.01 7.62 -15.92
C GLY A 168 -9.37 6.52 -15.08
N PRO A 169 -9.44 6.59 -13.75
CA PRO A 169 -8.82 5.61 -12.86
C PRO A 169 -9.28 4.18 -13.15
N LEU A 170 -8.34 3.24 -13.17
CA LEU A 170 -8.65 1.81 -13.28
C LEU A 170 -9.50 1.36 -12.09
N GLN A 171 -10.51 0.52 -12.36
CA GLN A 171 -11.39 -0.02 -11.32
C GLN A 171 -10.92 -1.36 -10.80
N THR A 172 -10.18 -2.11 -11.60
CA THR A 172 -9.61 -3.40 -11.22
C THR A 172 -8.23 -3.55 -11.81
N VAL A 173 -7.35 -4.30 -11.16
CA VAL A 173 -6.03 -4.64 -11.71
C VAL A 173 -6.15 -5.44 -13.02
N ARG A 174 -7.21 -6.26 -13.16
CA ARG A 174 -7.48 -7.02 -14.40
C ARG A 174 -7.76 -6.13 -15.62
N GLU A 175 -8.23 -4.92 -15.41
CA GLU A 175 -8.46 -3.96 -16.50
C GLU A 175 -7.17 -3.63 -17.28
N LEU A 176 -6.01 -3.80 -16.65
CA LEU A 176 -4.72 -3.66 -17.33
C LEU A 176 -4.57 -4.59 -18.54
N LEU A 177 -5.28 -5.74 -18.60
CA LEU A 177 -5.30 -6.62 -19.78
C LEU A 177 -5.89 -5.96 -21.03
N MET A 178 -6.63 -4.86 -20.86
CA MET A 178 -7.16 -4.06 -21.97
C MET A 178 -6.17 -3.00 -22.44
N VAL A 179 -5.11 -2.75 -21.69
CA VAL A 179 -4.10 -1.73 -22.01
C VAL A 179 -3.11 -2.28 -23.04
N ARG A 180 -2.77 -1.45 -24.03
CA ARG A 180 -1.79 -1.78 -25.08
C ARG A 180 -0.49 -2.31 -24.47
N GLY A 181 -0.02 -3.46 -24.97
CA GLY A 181 1.26 -4.09 -24.61
C GLY A 181 1.21 -4.93 -23.34
N VAL A 182 0.17 -4.84 -22.52
CA VAL A 182 0.02 -5.68 -21.33
C VAL A 182 -0.41 -7.08 -21.75
N THR A 183 0.41 -8.07 -21.45
CA THR A 183 0.09 -9.47 -21.70
C THR A 183 -0.43 -10.16 -20.45
N ARG A 184 -1.16 -11.26 -20.63
CA ARG A 184 -1.63 -12.08 -19.52
C ARG A 184 -0.47 -12.58 -18.65
N GLN A 185 0.65 -12.96 -19.28
CA GLN A 185 1.84 -13.44 -18.56
C GLN A 185 2.47 -12.34 -17.68
N LEU A 186 2.58 -11.11 -18.19
CA LEU A 186 3.09 -9.98 -17.39
C LEU A 186 2.19 -9.67 -16.19
N LEU A 187 0.86 -9.67 -16.42
CA LEU A 187 -0.08 -9.28 -15.39
C LEU A 187 -0.33 -10.39 -14.35
N LEU A 188 -0.55 -11.62 -14.79
CA LEU A 188 -1.01 -12.71 -13.94
C LEU A 188 0.11 -13.70 -13.59
N GLY A 189 1.19 -13.72 -14.37
CA GLY A 189 2.21 -14.74 -14.22
C GLY A 189 1.61 -16.13 -14.43
N ARG A 190 1.85 -17.04 -13.50
CA ARG A 190 1.26 -18.38 -13.41
C ARG A 190 -0.06 -18.42 -12.63
N ASP A 191 -0.30 -17.47 -11.73
CA ASP A 191 -1.54 -17.35 -10.95
C ASP A 191 -2.70 -16.81 -11.81
N VAL A 192 -3.25 -17.69 -12.65
CA VAL A 192 -4.32 -17.37 -13.60
C VAL A 192 -5.60 -16.96 -12.89
N HIS A 193 -5.87 -17.55 -11.73
CA HIS A 193 -7.07 -17.29 -10.93
C HIS A 193 -6.94 -16.09 -10.01
N GLN A 194 -5.74 -15.54 -9.85
CA GLN A 194 -5.47 -14.40 -8.95
C GLN A 194 -5.94 -14.63 -7.52
N ASN A 195 -5.80 -15.87 -7.04
CA ASN A 195 -6.09 -16.22 -5.65
C ASN A 195 -4.84 -16.13 -4.76
N GLY A 196 -3.68 -15.78 -5.33
CA GLY A 196 -2.40 -15.70 -4.65
C GLY A 196 -1.72 -17.04 -4.41
N LEU A 197 -2.24 -18.13 -5.00
CA LEU A 197 -1.69 -19.47 -4.90
C LEU A 197 -1.31 -19.96 -6.28
N ILE A 198 -0.28 -20.81 -6.35
CA ILE A 198 -0.01 -21.60 -7.54
C ILE A 198 -0.57 -22.99 -7.31
N GLU A 199 -1.57 -23.36 -8.07
CA GLU A 199 -2.23 -24.67 -7.96
C GLU A 199 -1.58 -25.69 -8.92
N ALA A 200 -1.76 -26.98 -8.65
CA ALA A 200 -1.08 -28.05 -9.40
C ALA A 200 -1.35 -28.00 -10.92
N PHE A 201 -2.49 -27.47 -11.35
CA PHE A 201 -2.79 -27.31 -12.79
C PHE A 201 -2.16 -26.05 -13.40
N GLU A 202 -1.72 -25.09 -12.57
CA GLU A 202 -0.98 -23.90 -12.97
C GLU A 202 0.54 -24.14 -13.02
N GLU A 203 1.02 -25.20 -12.34
CA GLU A 203 2.42 -25.63 -12.33
C GLU A 203 2.93 -26.21 -13.65
N GLY A 204 2.11 -26.33 -14.70
CA GLY A 204 2.35 -27.00 -15.96
C GLY A 204 3.56 -26.53 -16.78
N GLY A 205 4.75 -26.72 -16.27
CA GLY A 205 6.02 -26.48 -16.94
C GLY A 205 7.20 -27.01 -16.17
N ASN A 206 8.09 -27.70 -16.85
CA ASN A 206 9.21 -28.49 -16.36
C ASN A 206 10.39 -27.67 -15.78
N GLU A 207 10.18 -26.46 -15.32
CA GLU A 207 11.24 -25.62 -14.73
C GLU A 207 10.79 -25.07 -13.39
N ALA A 208 11.27 -25.72 -12.34
CA ALA A 208 11.20 -25.24 -10.95
C ALA A 208 12.18 -24.06 -10.77
N VAL A 209 11.91 -22.94 -11.40
CA VAL A 209 12.50 -21.66 -11.00
C VAL A 209 11.42 -20.96 -10.20
N LEU A 210 11.54 -21.02 -8.89
CA LEU A 210 10.77 -20.25 -7.92
C LEU A 210 11.19 -18.77 -8.02
N ASP A 211 10.84 -18.11 -9.12
CA ASP A 211 10.95 -16.68 -9.25
C ASP A 211 9.58 -16.07 -8.96
N ASP A 212 9.44 -15.54 -7.77
CA ASP A 212 8.18 -15.05 -7.18
C ASP A 212 7.49 -13.97 -8.05
N VAL A 213 8.29 -13.20 -8.78
CA VAL A 213 7.79 -12.17 -9.71
C VAL A 213 7.10 -12.80 -10.92
N LEU A 214 7.59 -13.94 -11.40
CA LEU A 214 7.01 -14.66 -12.54
C LEU A 214 5.76 -15.45 -12.12
N ASP A 215 5.62 -15.77 -10.82
CA ASP A 215 4.53 -16.58 -10.33
C ASP A 215 3.20 -15.82 -10.23
N THR A 216 3.23 -14.58 -9.73
CA THR A 216 2.01 -13.77 -9.55
C THR A 216 1.91 -12.59 -10.53
N GLY A 217 2.93 -12.37 -11.33
CA GLY A 217 3.01 -11.23 -12.24
C GLY A 217 2.81 -9.89 -11.52
N TRP A 218 2.41 -8.87 -12.27
CA TRP A 218 2.12 -7.55 -11.71
C TRP A 218 0.90 -7.54 -10.78
N ALA A 219 -0.04 -8.49 -10.93
CA ALA A 219 -1.21 -8.58 -10.07
C ALA A 219 -0.86 -8.84 -8.60
N GLY A 220 0.30 -9.46 -8.34
CA GLY A 220 0.84 -9.60 -6.99
C GLY A 220 1.43 -8.31 -6.41
N LEU A 221 1.85 -7.38 -7.26
CA LEU A 221 2.58 -6.15 -6.90
C LEU A 221 1.71 -4.88 -6.99
N LEU A 222 0.62 -4.90 -7.75
CA LEU A 222 -0.24 -3.76 -8.04
C LEU A 222 -1.57 -3.84 -7.30
N THR A 223 -2.11 -2.66 -6.99
CA THR A 223 -3.49 -2.46 -6.53
C THR A 223 -4.12 -1.26 -7.23
N VAL A 224 -5.43 -1.13 -7.17
CA VAL A 224 -6.18 0.05 -7.61
C VAL A 224 -6.79 0.81 -6.42
N ASP A 225 -6.89 0.13 -5.28
CA ASP A 225 -7.55 0.60 -4.06
C ASP A 225 -6.56 0.53 -2.90
N SER A 226 -5.87 1.63 -2.62
CA SER A 226 -5.09 1.81 -1.40
C SER A 226 -5.19 3.26 -0.96
N SER A 227 -5.62 3.47 0.27
CA SER A 227 -5.67 4.79 0.89
C SER A 227 -5.64 4.68 2.41
N VAL A 228 -4.96 5.63 3.05
CA VAL A 228 -4.84 5.72 4.50
C VAL A 228 -5.31 7.09 4.94
N LYS A 229 -6.11 7.16 5.98
CA LYS A 229 -6.55 8.42 6.60
C LYS A 229 -5.35 9.24 7.07
N ASN A 230 -5.39 10.55 6.83
CA ASN A 230 -4.34 11.48 7.28
C ASN A 230 -4.52 11.85 8.76
N VAL A 231 -4.53 10.83 9.61
CA VAL A 231 -4.67 10.95 11.07
C VAL A 231 -3.48 10.26 11.74
N ASN A 232 -3.23 10.56 13.01
CA ASN A 232 -2.21 9.86 13.79
C ASN A 232 -2.69 8.46 14.26
N ALA A 233 -1.85 7.70 14.95
CA ALA A 233 -2.18 6.37 15.46
C ALA A 233 -3.39 6.38 16.41
N ALA A 234 -3.60 7.46 17.15
CA ALA A 234 -4.76 7.63 18.02
C ALA A 234 -6.07 7.97 17.25
N GLY A 235 -5.97 8.28 15.96
CA GLY A 235 -7.11 8.63 15.12
C GLY A 235 -7.48 10.12 15.15
N TYR A 236 -6.60 10.97 15.66
CA TYR A 236 -6.75 12.42 15.59
C TYR A 236 -6.13 12.98 14.31
N ASP A 237 -6.70 14.07 13.78
CA ASP A 237 -6.15 14.76 12.62
C ASP A 237 -4.71 15.21 12.91
N ARG A 238 -3.82 14.98 11.96
CA ARG A 238 -2.44 15.43 12.03
C ARG A 238 -2.36 16.94 11.89
N VAL A 239 -1.43 17.55 12.63
CA VAL A 239 -1.18 18.99 12.52
C VAL A 239 -0.48 19.29 11.19
N ASN A 240 -1.15 20.08 10.33
CA ASN A 240 -0.59 20.44 9.05
C ASN A 240 0.46 21.54 9.20
N ILE A 241 1.74 21.21 9.02
CA ILE A 241 2.88 22.12 9.18
C ILE A 241 2.84 23.30 8.18
N GLN A 242 2.14 23.15 7.05
CA GLN A 242 1.99 24.19 6.05
C GLN A 242 0.99 25.28 6.47
N THR A 243 -0.03 24.94 7.25
CA THR A 243 -1.14 25.86 7.55
C THR A 243 -1.36 26.14 9.04
N ALA A 244 -0.90 25.27 9.93
CA ALA A 244 -1.12 25.36 11.38
C ALA A 244 -0.54 26.65 11.96
N ASP A 245 -1.24 27.24 12.92
CA ASP A 245 -0.73 28.37 13.69
C ASP A 245 0.30 27.91 14.75
N GLN A 246 0.91 28.88 15.44
CA GLN A 246 1.92 28.58 16.45
C GLN A 246 1.35 27.74 17.61
N ALA A 247 0.09 27.99 18.01
CA ALA A 247 -0.54 27.28 19.11
C ALA A 247 -0.77 25.80 18.74
N ALA A 248 -1.26 25.52 17.53
CA ALA A 248 -1.45 24.17 17.03
C ALA A 248 -0.12 23.41 16.90
N LEU A 249 0.95 24.07 16.41
CA LEU A 249 2.28 23.49 16.30
C LEU A 249 2.86 23.15 17.67
N THR A 250 2.76 24.02 18.66
CA THR A 250 3.25 23.77 20.02
C THR A 250 2.40 22.75 20.78
N GLY A 251 1.20 22.45 20.30
CA GLY A 251 0.36 21.36 20.79
C GLY A 251 0.94 19.97 20.46
N VAL A 252 1.83 19.86 19.50
CA VAL A 252 2.56 18.62 19.19
C VAL A 252 3.71 18.44 20.18
N ASN A 253 3.70 17.32 20.89
CA ASN A 253 4.73 17.02 21.88
C ASN A 253 6.13 16.99 21.22
N GLY A 254 7.07 17.79 21.74
CA GLY A 254 8.41 17.96 21.20
C GLY A 254 8.61 19.21 20.35
N ILE A 255 7.55 19.90 19.92
CA ILE A 255 7.63 21.16 19.19
C ILE A 255 7.60 22.33 20.20
N THR A 256 8.75 22.98 20.44
CA THR A 256 8.83 24.16 21.28
C THR A 256 8.35 25.42 20.52
N SER A 257 8.10 26.50 21.27
CA SER A 257 7.73 27.79 20.65
C SER A 257 8.79 28.32 19.65
N ASP A 258 10.07 28.03 19.87
CA ASP A 258 11.15 28.43 18.99
C ASP A 258 11.12 27.59 17.69
N ILE A 259 10.91 26.30 17.79
CA ILE A 259 10.72 25.40 16.65
C ILE A 259 9.49 25.80 15.84
N ALA A 260 8.35 26.08 16.50
CA ALA A 260 7.13 26.51 15.85
C ALA A 260 7.34 27.83 15.09
N ARG A 261 8.04 28.80 15.66
CA ARG A 261 8.41 30.06 14.97
C ARG A 261 9.33 29.81 13.76
N ALA A 262 10.30 28.91 13.90
CA ALA A 262 11.18 28.54 12.81
C ALA A 262 10.41 27.88 11.65
N ILE A 263 9.47 26.96 11.92
CA ILE A 263 8.59 26.34 10.93
C ILE A 263 7.77 27.41 10.19
N ILE A 264 7.17 28.36 10.95
CA ILE A 264 6.36 29.43 10.37
C ILE A 264 7.23 30.38 9.51
N ALA A 265 8.43 30.72 9.96
CA ALA A 265 9.34 31.56 9.18
C ALA A 265 9.80 30.83 7.90
N TRP A 266 10.13 29.54 8.00
CA TRP A 266 10.59 28.73 6.87
C TRP A 266 9.51 28.62 5.78
N ARG A 267 8.26 28.32 6.14
CA ARG A 267 7.14 28.19 5.19
C ARG A 267 6.74 29.51 4.50
N GLY A 268 7.11 30.65 5.06
CA GLY A 268 6.92 31.95 4.44
C GLY A 268 7.75 32.15 3.16
N GLN A 269 8.83 31.40 3.00
CA GLN A 269 9.74 31.44 1.86
C GLN A 269 9.76 30.14 1.04
N ASN A 270 9.32 29.03 1.62
CA ASN A 270 9.37 27.70 1.04
C ASN A 270 8.02 27.01 1.18
N ARG A 271 7.83 25.91 0.45
CA ARG A 271 6.67 25.02 0.61
C ARG A 271 7.14 23.66 1.13
N PHE A 272 6.46 23.11 2.13
CA PHE A 272 6.67 21.76 2.57
C PHE A 272 6.03 20.80 1.56
N GLY A 273 6.82 19.93 0.93
CA GLY A 273 6.34 18.83 0.09
C GLY A 273 5.99 17.61 0.94
N SER A 274 6.70 17.45 2.07
CA SER A 274 6.49 16.36 3.03
C SER A 274 7.00 16.75 4.42
N ILE A 275 6.78 15.89 5.42
CA ILE A 275 7.35 16.08 6.76
C ILE A 275 8.88 15.98 6.78
N ALA A 276 9.49 15.38 5.75
CA ALA A 276 10.94 15.27 5.65
C ALA A 276 11.62 16.63 5.45
N ASP A 277 10.92 17.63 4.88
CA ASP A 277 11.44 18.97 4.69
C ASP A 277 11.64 19.72 6.02
N LEU A 278 11.05 19.24 7.11
CA LEU A 278 11.32 19.73 8.45
C LEU A 278 12.80 19.65 8.83
N LEU A 279 13.55 18.71 8.25
CA LEU A 279 14.99 18.59 8.44
C LEU A 279 15.80 19.76 7.87
N ASP A 280 15.20 20.63 7.06
CA ASP A 280 15.84 21.82 6.51
C ASP A 280 15.47 23.09 7.26
N VAL A 281 14.57 23.01 8.23
CA VAL A 281 14.16 24.16 9.01
C VAL A 281 15.31 24.63 9.88
N VAL A 282 15.71 25.88 9.73
CA VAL A 282 16.76 26.54 10.51
C VAL A 282 16.17 27.50 11.53
N ALA A 283 16.94 27.81 12.56
CA ALA A 283 16.52 28.75 13.59
C ALA A 283 16.10 30.09 12.95
N ALA A 284 14.91 30.59 13.34
CA ALA A 284 14.48 31.90 12.96
C ALA A 284 15.47 32.97 13.52
N PRO A 285 15.76 34.04 12.79
CA PRO A 285 16.55 35.15 13.34
C PRO A 285 15.92 35.59 14.66
N ASN A 286 16.70 35.64 15.71
CA ASN A 286 16.22 36.21 16.99
C ASN A 286 15.99 37.70 16.80
N ASP A 287 14.74 38.12 16.80
CA ASP A 287 14.33 39.52 16.93
C ASP A 287 14.53 40.06 18.36
N ASN A 288 15.55 39.58 19.04
CA ASN A 288 15.92 40.18 20.31
C ASN A 288 16.93 41.28 20.01
N PRO A 289 16.56 42.58 20.05
CA PRO A 289 17.52 43.66 20.00
C PRO A 289 18.28 43.61 21.32
N THR A 290 19.35 42.80 21.40
CA THR A 290 20.37 43.01 22.42
C THR A 290 21.13 44.31 22.12
N GLY A 291 20.39 45.40 22.15
CA GLY A 291 20.92 46.69 22.43
C GLY A 291 21.26 46.74 23.91
N GLY A 292 22.42 46.24 24.30
CA GLY A 292 23.01 46.66 25.57
C GLY A 292 23.06 48.17 25.64
N PRO A 293 22.88 48.79 26.83
CA PRO A 293 22.91 50.24 26.96
C PRO A 293 24.27 50.72 26.50
N GLY A 294 24.33 51.38 25.36
CA GLY A 294 25.52 52.02 24.81
C GLY A 294 26.03 53.05 25.82
N ASN A 295 27.30 52.88 26.19
CA ASN A 295 28.07 53.84 26.98
C ASN A 295 28.11 55.19 26.24
N PRO A 296 27.59 56.30 26.78
CA PRO A 296 27.65 57.57 26.10
C PRO A 296 29.04 58.23 26.34
N GLY A 297 29.91 58.09 25.37
CA GLY A 297 31.18 58.82 25.50
C GLY A 297 32.33 58.31 24.60
N GLN A 298 32.21 58.46 23.31
CA GLN A 298 33.41 58.68 22.47
C GLN A 298 33.01 59.39 21.18
N ALA A 299 33.50 60.61 21.06
CA ALA A 299 33.32 61.46 19.89
C ALA A 299 34.18 60.97 18.71
N PRO A 300 33.78 61.20 17.46
CA PRO A 300 34.54 60.79 16.29
C PRO A 300 35.71 61.73 15.96
N GLY A 301 36.92 61.18 15.83
CA GLY A 301 38.07 61.84 15.24
C GLY A 301 38.02 61.75 13.70
N PRO A 302 38.44 62.79 12.98
CA PRO A 302 38.46 62.85 11.53
C PRO A 302 39.77 62.25 10.96
N GLY A 303 39.65 61.35 10.02
CA GLY A 303 40.77 60.90 9.19
C GLY A 303 40.44 60.92 7.71
N PRO A 304 41.32 61.31 6.83
CA PRO A 304 41.01 61.62 5.47
C PRO A 304 41.35 60.52 4.47
N GLY A 305 40.58 60.47 3.41
CA GLY A 305 41.17 60.26 2.09
C GLY A 305 40.93 58.97 1.33
N ASN A 306 40.34 59.24 0.20
CA ASN A 306 40.41 58.60 -1.12
C ASN A 306 39.56 57.40 -1.41
N ALA A 307 38.58 57.74 -2.22
CA ALA A 307 37.71 56.88 -3.03
C ALA A 307 38.45 56.30 -4.24
N GLU A 308 38.30 55.06 -4.48
CA GLU A 308 38.31 54.49 -5.83
C GLU A 308 37.04 53.67 -6.02
N GLN A 309 36.22 54.12 -6.97
CA GLN A 309 35.00 53.45 -7.39
C GLN A 309 35.34 52.16 -8.14
N ALA A 310 34.90 51.05 -7.64
CA ALA A 310 34.78 49.78 -8.41
C ALA A 310 33.39 49.68 -9.03
N PRO A 311 33.24 49.13 -10.26
CA PRO A 311 31.98 49.09 -11.00
C PRO A 311 30.99 48.13 -10.35
N GLY A 312 29.69 48.56 -10.33
CA GLY A 312 28.60 47.86 -9.72
C GLY A 312 28.32 46.49 -10.37
N PRO A 313 27.83 45.54 -9.59
CA PRO A 313 27.40 44.24 -10.11
C PRO A 313 26.09 44.40 -10.91
N GLY A 314 26.07 43.81 -12.11
CA GLY A 314 24.89 43.67 -12.95
C GLY A 314 23.78 42.87 -12.27
N PRO A 315 22.54 42.89 -12.83
CA PRO A 315 21.40 42.20 -12.21
C PRO A 315 21.61 40.69 -12.24
N GLY A 316 22.14 40.16 -11.13
CA GLY A 316 22.22 38.73 -10.86
C GLY A 316 20.84 38.23 -10.47
N ASN A 317 20.41 37.18 -11.16
CA ASN A 317 19.29 36.32 -10.80
C ASN A 317 19.23 36.13 -9.28
N PRO A 318 18.06 36.24 -8.63
CA PRO A 318 17.94 35.89 -7.22
C PRO A 318 18.08 34.37 -7.06
N ARG A 319 19.29 33.88 -6.88
CA ARG A 319 19.55 32.57 -6.31
C ARG A 319 18.97 32.63 -4.91
N ALA A 320 17.97 31.79 -4.63
CA ALA A 320 17.43 31.61 -3.31
C ALA A 320 18.62 31.42 -2.36
N ALA A 321 18.80 32.33 -1.43
CA ALA A 321 19.81 32.22 -0.38
C ALA A 321 19.41 30.98 0.48
N ASN A 322 20.25 29.98 0.51
CA ASN A 322 20.12 28.92 1.50
C ASN A 322 20.09 29.58 2.88
N PRO A 323 19.04 29.36 3.69
CA PRO A 323 18.97 29.95 5.00
C PRO A 323 20.15 29.43 5.84
N SER A 324 21.09 30.32 6.17
CA SER A 324 22.29 29.97 6.94
C SER A 324 21.99 30.07 8.43
N GLY A 325 21.59 28.98 9.05
CA GLY A 325 21.33 28.87 10.48
C GLY A 325 21.46 27.42 10.96
N PRO A 326 21.58 27.18 12.27
CA PRO A 326 21.57 25.80 12.80
C PRO A 326 20.18 25.17 12.58
N LYS A 327 20.17 23.93 12.14
CA LYS A 327 18.94 23.14 11.99
C LYS A 327 18.27 22.95 13.35
N VAL A 328 16.97 23.17 13.43
CA VAL A 328 16.20 23.09 14.71
C VAL A 328 15.51 21.75 14.91
N ILE A 329 15.38 20.96 13.86
CA ILE A 329 14.75 19.62 13.92
C ILE A 329 15.81 18.58 13.60
N SER A 330 16.08 17.72 14.59
CA SER A 330 16.97 16.56 14.44
C SER A 330 16.18 15.35 13.91
N ASP A 331 16.91 14.35 13.39
CA ASP A 331 16.30 13.07 12.98
C ASP A 331 15.50 12.42 14.14
N SER A 332 16.03 12.47 15.38
CA SER A 332 15.35 11.94 16.55
C SER A 332 14.03 12.67 16.85
N LEU A 333 14.04 14.00 16.80
CA LEU A 333 12.81 14.78 17.01
C LEU A 333 11.79 14.48 15.89
N LEU A 334 12.25 14.38 14.64
CA LEU A 334 11.34 14.04 13.53
C LEU A 334 10.73 12.64 13.71
N MET A 335 11.47 11.67 14.23
CA MET A 335 10.93 10.34 14.55
C MET A 335 9.88 10.39 15.66
N ASP A 336 10.03 11.28 16.63
CA ASP A 336 9.08 11.43 17.73
C ASP A 336 7.78 12.10 17.29
N ILE A 337 7.85 13.13 16.43
CA ILE A 337 6.68 13.92 15.99
C ILE A 337 6.09 13.43 14.67
N GLY A 338 6.76 12.52 13.95
CA GLY A 338 6.43 12.19 12.55
C GLY A 338 5.05 11.54 12.34
N ASP A 339 4.41 11.03 13.39
CA ASP A 339 3.04 10.53 13.31
C ASP A 339 1.98 11.62 13.56
N ASP A 340 2.35 12.71 14.24
CA ASP A 340 1.43 13.77 14.64
C ASP A 340 1.37 14.94 13.65
N VAL A 341 2.29 15.00 12.68
CA VAL A 341 2.39 16.09 11.72
C VAL A 341 2.20 15.61 10.29
N THR A 342 1.73 16.52 9.43
CA THR A 342 1.59 16.30 7.98
C THR A 342 1.92 17.56 7.21
N ALA A 343 2.38 17.42 5.96
CA ALA A 343 2.49 18.51 5.01
C ALA A 343 1.32 18.54 4.01
N GLN A 344 0.50 17.49 3.98
CA GLN A 344 -0.59 17.29 3.03
C GLN A 344 -1.92 17.75 3.62
N GLY A 345 -2.75 18.39 2.77
CA GLY A 345 -4.08 18.88 3.18
C GLY A 345 -5.21 17.88 2.98
N ASP A 346 -4.95 16.79 2.26
CA ASP A 346 -5.96 15.81 1.92
C ASP A 346 -6.32 14.94 3.15
N ALA A 347 -7.59 14.62 3.28
CA ALA A 347 -8.09 13.77 4.38
C ALA A 347 -7.64 12.31 4.23
N ASP A 348 -7.44 11.87 2.99
CA ASP A 348 -6.99 10.52 2.64
C ASP A 348 -5.71 10.61 1.81
N LEU A 349 -4.72 9.79 2.16
CA LEU A 349 -3.46 9.66 1.46
C LEU A 349 -3.57 8.46 0.52
N ALA A 350 -3.92 8.71 -0.75
CA ALA A 350 -4.03 7.66 -1.75
C ALA A 350 -2.66 7.22 -2.27
N GLY A 351 -2.52 5.93 -2.56
CA GLY A 351 -1.37 5.37 -3.25
C GLY A 351 -0.06 5.34 -2.45
N VAL A 352 -0.11 5.57 -1.14
CA VAL A 352 1.07 5.42 -0.28
C VAL A 352 1.37 3.94 -0.01
N VAL A 353 2.65 3.59 0.02
CA VAL A 353 3.14 2.22 0.20
C VAL A 353 3.54 1.99 1.66
N ASN A 354 3.03 0.92 2.27
CA ASN A 354 3.36 0.55 3.64
C ASN A 354 4.75 -0.11 3.72
N ILE A 355 5.73 0.60 4.32
CA ILE A 355 7.11 0.12 4.48
C ILE A 355 7.23 -1.13 5.36
N ASN A 356 6.23 -1.40 6.22
CA ASN A 356 6.21 -2.56 7.10
C ASN A 356 5.84 -3.85 6.39
N THR A 357 5.09 -3.77 5.28
CA THR A 357 4.49 -4.94 4.62
C THR A 357 4.83 -5.06 3.15
N ALA A 358 5.33 -4.00 2.51
CA ALA A 358 5.68 -4.02 1.10
C ALA A 358 6.81 -5.03 0.80
N SER A 359 6.72 -5.69 -0.38
CA SER A 359 7.75 -6.59 -0.89
C SER A 359 8.99 -5.82 -1.35
N LEU A 360 10.09 -6.54 -1.57
CA LEU A 360 11.32 -5.97 -2.11
C LEU A 360 11.08 -5.29 -3.47
N GLU A 361 10.29 -5.91 -4.32
CA GLU A 361 9.96 -5.42 -5.65
C GLU A 361 9.20 -4.10 -5.60
N VAL A 362 8.19 -4.01 -4.71
CA VAL A 362 7.39 -2.78 -4.52
C VAL A 362 8.22 -1.67 -3.91
N LEU A 363 9.03 -1.96 -2.89
CA LEU A 363 9.94 -0.98 -2.30
C LEU A 363 10.95 -0.44 -3.31
N ALA A 364 11.49 -1.29 -4.19
CA ALA A 364 12.44 -0.89 -5.22
C ALA A 364 11.79 0.00 -6.31
N CYS A 365 10.47 -0.02 -6.46
CA CYS A 365 9.76 0.89 -7.36
C CYS A 365 9.72 2.33 -6.83
N LEU A 366 9.85 2.55 -5.52
CA LEU A 366 9.76 3.87 -4.90
C LEU A 366 10.88 4.81 -5.37
N PRO A 367 10.65 6.15 -5.34
CA PRO A 367 11.63 7.15 -5.76
C PRO A 367 12.93 7.01 -4.97
N GLY A 368 14.06 6.99 -5.66
CA GLY A 368 15.39 6.92 -5.06
C GLY A 368 15.74 5.59 -4.37
N ILE A 369 14.80 4.66 -4.19
CA ILE A 369 15.08 3.37 -3.55
C ILE A 369 15.66 2.39 -4.58
N THR A 370 16.87 1.93 -4.30
CA THR A 370 17.52 0.83 -5.05
C THR A 370 17.12 -0.52 -4.46
N ARG A 371 17.33 -1.61 -5.21
CA ARG A 371 17.10 -2.97 -4.69
C ARG A 371 17.89 -3.26 -3.41
N GLN A 372 19.10 -2.72 -3.27
CA GLN A 372 19.92 -2.85 -2.06
C GLN A 372 19.30 -2.11 -0.86
N LEU A 373 18.79 -0.90 -1.07
CA LEU A 373 18.10 -0.13 -0.02
C LEU A 373 16.76 -0.79 0.36
N ALA A 374 16.01 -1.31 -0.61
CA ALA A 374 14.81 -2.09 -0.33
C ALA A 374 15.12 -3.31 0.55
N GLN A 375 16.21 -4.02 0.27
CA GLN A 375 16.68 -5.13 1.10
C GLN A 375 17.11 -4.66 2.51
N ALA A 376 17.75 -3.49 2.63
CA ALA A 376 18.11 -2.90 3.92
C ALA A 376 16.86 -2.56 4.77
N ILE A 377 15.80 -2.01 4.15
CA ILE A 377 14.51 -1.75 4.81
C ILE A 377 13.90 -3.05 5.33
N ILE A 378 13.88 -4.11 4.52
CA ILE A 378 13.36 -5.43 4.91
C ILE A 378 14.18 -6.00 6.07
N SER A 379 15.51 -6.00 5.97
CA SER A 379 16.39 -6.51 7.02
C SER A 379 16.23 -5.73 8.33
N PHE A 380 16.02 -4.41 8.24
CA PHE A 380 15.77 -3.57 9.41
C PHE A 380 14.46 -3.96 10.12
N ARG A 381 13.33 -4.08 9.38
CA ARG A 381 12.06 -4.46 9.99
C ARG A 381 12.04 -5.89 10.56
N GLN A 382 12.81 -6.81 9.96
CA GLN A 382 12.97 -8.17 10.48
C GLN A 382 13.75 -8.20 11.81
N SER A 383 14.76 -7.34 11.95
CA SER A 383 15.64 -7.30 13.13
C SER A 383 15.11 -6.42 14.26
N ASN A 384 14.40 -5.33 13.93
CA ASN A 384 13.99 -4.30 14.89
C ASN A 384 12.46 -4.21 15.08
N GLY A 385 11.69 -5.02 14.34
CA GLY A 385 10.24 -4.92 14.29
C GLY A 385 9.75 -3.82 13.36
N PHE A 386 8.43 -3.58 13.37
CA PHE A 386 7.79 -2.62 12.50
C PHE A 386 8.22 -1.17 12.79
N PHE A 387 8.35 -0.39 11.72
CA PHE A 387 8.53 1.05 11.79
C PHE A 387 7.31 1.70 12.46
N SER A 388 7.53 2.50 13.49
CA SER A 388 6.45 3.19 14.21
C SER A 388 5.81 4.30 13.37
N ASN A 389 6.61 5.01 12.57
CA ASN A 389 6.17 5.97 11.57
C ASN A 389 7.21 6.06 10.43
N VAL A 390 6.92 6.85 9.41
CA VAL A 390 7.77 6.94 8.21
C VAL A 390 9.16 7.53 8.48
N ALA A 391 9.31 8.40 9.48
CA ALA A 391 10.59 9.01 9.82
C ALA A 391 11.61 7.98 10.35
N TRP A 392 11.17 6.83 10.85
CA TRP A 392 12.07 5.75 11.27
C TRP A 392 12.88 5.16 10.11
N LEU A 393 12.55 5.44 8.86
CA LEU A 393 13.40 5.12 7.71
C LEU A 393 14.80 5.72 7.83
N LEU A 394 14.96 6.86 8.52
CA LEU A 394 16.28 7.47 8.78
C LEU A 394 17.22 6.60 9.61
N ARG A 395 16.70 5.55 10.27
CA ARG A 395 17.53 4.54 10.99
C ARG A 395 18.05 3.44 10.08
N VAL A 396 17.53 3.33 8.88
CA VAL A 396 17.95 2.28 7.93
C VAL A 396 19.31 2.67 7.32
N PRO A 397 20.33 1.80 7.38
CA PRO A 397 21.62 2.08 6.78
C PRO A 397 21.49 2.41 5.28
N GLY A 398 22.05 3.55 4.88
CA GLY A 398 22.02 4.03 3.50
C GLY A 398 20.87 4.97 3.15
N ILE A 399 19.88 5.16 4.02
CA ILE A 399 18.85 6.20 3.86
C ILE A 399 19.41 7.53 4.37
N THR A 400 19.67 8.45 3.45
CA THR A 400 20.09 9.82 3.75
C THR A 400 18.88 10.75 3.89
N PRO A 401 18.99 11.92 4.55
CA PRO A 401 17.90 12.90 4.60
C PRO A 401 17.38 13.30 3.22
N ASP A 402 18.24 13.46 2.23
CA ASP A 402 17.82 13.82 0.85
C ASP A 402 17.06 12.70 0.17
N LEU A 403 17.45 11.44 0.39
CA LEU A 403 16.71 10.28 -0.09
C LEU A 403 15.37 10.15 0.64
N PHE A 404 15.37 10.37 1.96
CA PHE A 404 14.15 10.36 2.75
C PHE A 404 13.12 11.39 2.25
N LYS A 405 13.55 12.61 1.84
CA LYS A 405 12.66 13.61 1.23
C LYS A 405 12.01 13.11 -0.06
N GLN A 406 12.73 12.35 -0.87
CA GLN A 406 12.18 11.81 -2.12
C GLN A 406 11.13 10.72 -1.87
N VAL A 407 11.35 9.84 -0.90
CA VAL A 407 10.49 8.68 -0.65
C VAL A 407 9.33 9.00 0.30
N CYS A 408 9.52 9.93 1.25
CA CYS A 408 8.56 10.23 2.32
C CYS A 408 7.12 10.50 1.84
N PRO A 409 6.88 11.24 0.73
CA PRO A 409 5.51 11.49 0.25
C PRO A 409 4.80 10.22 -0.26
N ARG A 410 5.53 9.15 -0.53
CA ARG A 410 5.04 7.93 -1.18
C ARG A 410 4.88 6.76 -0.21
N VAL A 411 5.17 6.94 1.07
CA VAL A 411 5.19 5.84 2.06
C VAL A 411 4.31 6.12 3.26
N THR A 412 3.89 5.03 3.88
CA THR A 412 3.18 4.99 5.16
C THR A 412 3.75 3.88 6.04
N ALA A 413 3.50 3.94 7.33
CA ALA A 413 3.85 2.88 8.29
C ALA A 413 2.63 2.07 8.76
N ARG A 414 1.44 2.31 8.20
CA ARG A 414 0.19 1.64 8.58
C ARG A 414 -0.68 1.37 7.37
N SER A 415 -1.70 0.54 7.56
CA SER A 415 -2.67 0.16 6.53
C SER A 415 -4.09 0.26 7.05
N GLU A 416 -5.01 0.52 6.12
CA GLU A 416 -6.44 0.57 6.36
C GLU A 416 -7.22 -0.29 5.35
N THR A 417 -6.58 -0.72 4.25
CA THR A 417 -7.21 -1.57 3.22
C THR A 417 -6.60 -2.97 3.26
N PHE A 418 -7.43 -3.97 3.42
CA PHE A 418 -6.99 -5.36 3.57
C PHE A 418 -7.73 -6.28 2.62
N ARG A 419 -7.01 -7.24 2.07
CA ARG A 419 -7.58 -8.36 1.31
C ARG A 419 -7.61 -9.60 2.19
N ILE A 420 -8.77 -10.21 2.29
CA ILE A 420 -9.03 -11.41 3.09
C ILE A 420 -9.40 -12.52 2.14
N LEU A 421 -8.58 -13.57 2.08
CA LEU A 421 -8.89 -14.82 1.37
C LEU A 421 -9.24 -15.88 2.41
N SER A 422 -10.49 -16.34 2.39
CA SER A 422 -11.00 -17.35 3.31
C SER A 422 -11.41 -18.61 2.55
N GLU A 423 -11.02 -19.77 3.07
CA GLU A 423 -11.45 -21.08 2.56
C GLU A 423 -12.21 -21.83 3.65
N GLY A 424 -13.42 -22.24 3.33
CA GLY A 424 -14.19 -23.19 4.13
C GLY A 424 -14.06 -24.60 3.59
N LYS A 425 -13.94 -25.59 4.49
CA LYS A 425 -13.82 -27.02 4.15
C LYS A 425 -14.71 -27.87 5.04
N VAL A 426 -15.54 -28.71 4.42
CA VAL A 426 -16.34 -29.73 5.11
C VAL A 426 -15.46 -30.98 5.37
N THR A 427 -15.33 -31.37 6.62
CA THR A 427 -14.39 -32.43 7.01
C THR A 427 -14.76 -33.77 6.41
N SER A 428 -16.06 -34.12 6.34
CA SER A 428 -16.53 -35.44 5.92
C SER A 428 -16.38 -35.74 4.43
N THR A 429 -16.49 -34.74 3.57
CA THR A 429 -16.46 -34.85 2.09
C THR A 429 -15.27 -34.18 1.45
N GLY A 430 -14.59 -33.29 2.19
CA GLY A 430 -13.53 -32.47 1.63
C GLY A 430 -14.02 -31.36 0.70
N ALA A 431 -15.34 -31.12 0.61
CA ALA A 431 -15.91 -30.04 -0.16
C ALA A 431 -15.32 -28.70 0.31
N ARG A 432 -14.87 -27.87 -0.62
CA ARG A 432 -14.23 -26.59 -0.35
C ARG A 432 -14.92 -25.46 -1.10
N GLN A 433 -14.88 -24.28 -0.49
CA GLN A 433 -15.27 -23.03 -1.14
C GLN A 433 -14.34 -21.94 -0.65
N ARG A 434 -13.90 -21.08 -1.57
CA ARG A 434 -13.07 -19.92 -1.29
C ARG A 434 -13.86 -18.64 -1.53
N ILE A 435 -13.59 -17.63 -0.73
CA ILE A 435 -14.15 -16.29 -0.87
C ILE A 435 -13.02 -15.30 -0.61
N GLN A 436 -12.95 -14.29 -1.47
CA GLN A 436 -12.02 -13.17 -1.31
C GLN A 436 -12.81 -11.88 -1.14
N GLU A 437 -12.49 -11.14 -0.10
CA GLU A 437 -13.08 -9.83 0.15
C GLU A 437 -11.97 -8.81 0.38
N MET A 438 -12.10 -7.63 -0.22
CA MET A 438 -11.28 -6.47 0.09
C MET A 438 -12.09 -5.53 0.97
N VAL A 439 -11.54 -5.11 2.09
CA VAL A 439 -12.20 -4.29 3.09
C VAL A 439 -11.35 -3.07 3.45
N HIS A 440 -12.00 -1.95 3.64
CA HIS A 440 -11.40 -0.77 4.27
C HIS A 440 -11.82 -0.70 5.74
N VAL A 441 -10.84 -0.59 6.63
CA VAL A 441 -11.03 -0.67 8.08
C VAL A 441 -10.86 0.70 8.72
N GLY A 442 -11.96 1.38 8.94
CA GLY A 442 -11.99 2.64 9.69
C GLY A 442 -12.21 2.42 11.19
N LEU A 443 -12.05 3.50 11.97
CA LEU A 443 -12.29 3.48 13.43
C LEU A 443 -13.77 3.27 13.81
N ARG A 444 -14.71 3.52 12.87
CA ARG A 444 -16.16 3.44 13.12
C ARG A 444 -16.80 2.22 12.48
N ALA A 445 -16.29 1.76 11.36
CA ALA A 445 -16.86 0.68 10.58
C ALA A 445 -15.79 0.00 9.71
N VAL A 446 -16.10 -1.24 9.29
CA VAL A 446 -15.41 -1.94 8.21
C VAL A 446 -16.33 -1.89 7.00
N THR A 447 -15.82 -1.40 5.86
CA THR A 447 -16.56 -1.29 4.61
C THR A 447 -15.99 -2.24 3.58
N THR A 448 -16.86 -2.97 2.87
CA THR A 448 -16.45 -3.83 1.77
C THR A 448 -16.17 -2.99 0.54
N VAL A 449 -14.97 -3.13 -0.02
CA VAL A 449 -14.54 -2.48 -1.27
C VAL A 449 -14.85 -3.39 -2.46
N SER A 450 -14.50 -4.69 -2.35
CA SER A 450 -14.80 -5.66 -3.38
C SER A 450 -15.04 -7.05 -2.76
N TYR A 451 -15.84 -7.86 -3.46
CA TYR A 451 -16.17 -9.23 -3.08
C TYR A 451 -16.07 -10.15 -4.29
N ARG A 452 -15.49 -11.33 -4.11
CA ARG A 452 -15.31 -12.32 -5.16
C ARG A 452 -15.38 -13.73 -4.57
N GLU A 453 -16.14 -14.61 -5.18
CA GLU A 453 -16.22 -16.02 -4.82
C GLU A 453 -16.11 -16.98 -6.01
N ASP A 454 -16.21 -16.46 -7.23
CA ASP A 454 -16.07 -17.23 -8.45
C ASP A 454 -14.61 -17.32 -8.88
N ASP A 455 -14.21 -18.47 -9.40
CA ASP A 455 -12.87 -18.74 -9.96
C ASP A 455 -11.70 -18.50 -8.97
N LEU A 456 -11.89 -18.88 -7.70
CA LEU A 456 -10.85 -18.80 -6.65
C LEU A 456 -10.24 -20.14 -6.33
#